data_82670afad86c576467e1aaf8b4dcc565
#
_entry.id   82670afad86c576467e1aaf8b4dcc565
#
_cell.length_a   1.000
_cell.length_b   1.000
_cell.length_c   1.000
_cell.angle_alpha   90.00
_cell.angle_beta   90.00
_cell.angle_gamma   90.00
#
_symmetry.space_group_name_H-M   'P 1'
#
loop_
_entity.id
_entity.type
_entity.pdbx_description
1 polymer ?
#
loop_
_entity_poly.entity_id
_entity_poly.type
_entity_poly.pdbx_seq_one_letter_code
_entity_poly.pdbx_strand_id
1 'polypeptide(L)'
;MAPYILVFVFLSLMVLITPSLKMRHRYVAFFFGAGVILCFQAFRWRTGTDWTSYHDGFSDVLQNYQRKDFEIGYVLLNKIVRNFTDSFTIFLFVECGLNLFCIWVFAKRMQVRNPSLVLIYLFIIGLFPIRYTLASNLILTSYIYLFESRFKPFAATVILAFLIHRTTIAFLPVYFICRKNIPISILITIYVGCIVLGRLAETTLGYLKVFFMIFYDGADSTMQSKMDHYLKGEIEEYGVMSTGRYLLSIANSTLYVLFFYYFKNKYFKSDLKYNILFNLYILGISFNRLVMGVVPDLGRLTSLFTGGFIILIGLIISKLTPKWQLTLTIAILTYCFLSYYSSINGIYSDLFIPYYSIFSSSIRNTVY
;
A
#
# COMPACT_ATOMS: atom_id res chain seq x y z
N MET A 1 -13.79 12.52 13.29
CA MET A 1 -13.87 11.04 13.43
C MET A 1 -15.09 10.43 12.76
N ALA A 2 -16.31 10.99 12.92
CA ALA A 2 -17.55 10.40 12.36
C ALA A 2 -17.50 10.02 10.87
N PRO A 3 -17.02 10.87 9.92
CA PRO A 3 -16.96 10.50 8.50
C PRO A 3 -16.14 9.24 8.23
N TYR A 4 -15.03 9.07 8.94
CA TYR A 4 -14.17 7.89 8.82
C TYR A 4 -14.88 6.59 9.23
N ILE A 5 -15.58 6.64 10.38
CA ILE A 5 -16.35 5.50 10.89
C ILE A 5 -17.48 5.13 9.92
N LEU A 6 -18.23 6.15 9.42
CA LEU A 6 -19.34 5.93 8.49
C LEU A 6 -18.87 5.25 7.19
N VAL A 7 -17.76 5.73 6.61
CA VAL A 7 -17.17 5.11 5.40
C VAL A 7 -16.77 3.68 5.70
N PHE A 8 -16.08 3.43 6.81
CA PHE A 8 -15.65 2.09 7.18
C PHE A 8 -16.84 1.13 7.38
N VAL A 9 -17.87 1.56 8.12
CA VAL A 9 -19.07 0.75 8.37
C VAL A 9 -19.79 0.43 7.06
N PHE A 10 -19.96 1.43 6.18
CA PHE A 10 -20.58 1.23 4.87
C PHE A 10 -19.82 0.21 4.02
N LEU A 11 -18.48 0.34 3.92
CA LEU A 11 -17.65 -0.60 3.18
C LEU A 11 -17.69 -2.00 3.78
N SER A 12 -17.72 -2.11 5.11
CA SER A 12 -17.83 -3.39 5.81
C SER A 12 -19.16 -4.09 5.52
N LEU A 13 -20.26 -3.34 5.45
CA LEU A 13 -21.56 -3.88 5.02
C LEU A 13 -21.49 -4.41 3.58
N MET A 14 -20.83 -3.68 2.66
CA MET A 14 -20.63 -4.16 1.28
C MET A 14 -19.83 -5.47 1.26
N VAL A 15 -18.79 -5.60 2.09
CA VAL A 15 -18.00 -6.84 2.21
C VAL A 15 -18.86 -8.01 2.70
N LEU A 16 -19.72 -7.81 3.69
CA LEU A 16 -20.57 -8.86 4.27
C LEU A 16 -21.69 -9.30 3.33
N ILE A 17 -22.24 -8.39 2.55
CA ILE A 17 -23.35 -8.67 1.61
C ILE A 17 -22.82 -9.30 0.30
N THR A 18 -21.64 -8.88 -0.19
CA THR A 18 -21.08 -9.31 -1.48
C THR A 18 -21.08 -10.83 -1.70
N PRO A 19 -20.69 -11.71 -0.75
CA PRO A 19 -20.67 -13.15 -0.98
C PRO A 19 -22.04 -13.78 -1.27
N SER A 20 -23.13 -13.21 -0.75
CA SER A 20 -24.50 -13.69 -0.96
C SER A 20 -25.07 -13.29 -2.34
N LEU A 21 -24.44 -12.35 -3.01
CA LEU A 21 -24.88 -11.85 -4.31
C LEU A 21 -24.44 -12.76 -5.46
N LYS A 22 -25.25 -12.79 -6.54
CA LYS A 22 -24.84 -13.38 -7.82
C LYS A 22 -23.61 -12.63 -8.37
N MET A 23 -22.74 -13.30 -9.12
CA MET A 23 -21.45 -12.74 -9.60
C MET A 23 -21.60 -11.35 -10.24
N ARG A 24 -22.62 -11.12 -11.06
CA ARG A 24 -22.88 -9.81 -11.69
C ARG A 24 -23.15 -8.73 -10.66
N HIS A 25 -23.90 -9.02 -9.61
CA HIS A 25 -24.29 -8.06 -8.58
C HIS A 25 -23.16 -7.77 -7.58
N ARG A 26 -22.15 -8.63 -7.47
CA ARG A 26 -20.96 -8.37 -6.63
C ARG A 26 -20.18 -7.15 -7.09
N TYR A 27 -20.09 -6.96 -8.42
CA TYR A 27 -19.45 -5.75 -8.95
C TYR A 27 -20.32 -4.50 -8.79
N VAL A 28 -21.65 -4.63 -8.71
CA VAL A 28 -22.52 -3.50 -8.33
C VAL A 28 -22.19 -3.04 -6.90
N ALA A 29 -22.11 -3.97 -5.93
CA ALA A 29 -21.70 -3.65 -4.56
C ALA A 29 -20.30 -3.03 -4.50
N PHE A 30 -19.35 -3.56 -5.28
CA PHE A 30 -18.02 -2.97 -5.44
C PHE A 30 -18.08 -1.53 -5.92
N PHE A 31 -18.85 -1.21 -6.97
CA PHE A 31 -18.94 0.16 -7.51
C PHE A 31 -19.63 1.12 -6.57
N PHE A 32 -20.61 0.68 -5.76
CA PHE A 32 -21.17 1.51 -4.69
C PHE A 32 -20.10 1.85 -3.64
N GLY A 33 -19.33 0.86 -3.18
CA GLY A 33 -18.20 1.10 -2.27
C GLY A 33 -17.14 2.01 -2.88
N ALA A 34 -16.79 1.79 -4.16
CA ALA A 34 -15.84 2.63 -4.88
C ALA A 34 -16.32 4.08 -5.02
N GLY A 35 -17.61 4.30 -5.28
CA GLY A 35 -18.21 5.63 -5.32
C GLY A 35 -18.11 6.38 -4.00
N VAL A 36 -18.36 5.70 -2.87
CA VAL A 36 -18.18 6.28 -1.53
C VAL A 36 -16.71 6.64 -1.28
N ILE A 37 -15.77 5.77 -1.62
CA ILE A 37 -14.33 6.07 -1.50
C ILE A 37 -13.94 7.25 -2.38
N LEU A 38 -14.41 7.28 -3.62
CA LEU A 38 -14.14 8.35 -4.57
C LEU A 38 -14.59 9.71 -4.00
N CYS A 39 -15.82 9.82 -3.53
CA CYS A 39 -16.32 11.02 -2.91
C CYS A 39 -15.55 11.40 -1.65
N PHE A 40 -15.28 10.42 -0.78
CA PHE A 40 -14.56 10.65 0.46
C PHE A 40 -13.13 11.14 0.22
N GLN A 41 -12.41 10.57 -0.74
CA GLN A 41 -11.04 10.97 -1.02
C GLN A 41 -10.95 12.26 -1.85
N ALA A 42 -11.81 12.45 -2.83
CA ALA A 42 -11.73 13.59 -3.73
C ALA A 42 -12.28 14.90 -3.10
N PHE A 43 -13.30 14.81 -2.27
CA PHE A 43 -13.87 16.00 -1.60
C PHE A 43 -13.09 16.45 -0.36
N ARG A 44 -12.04 15.73 0.06
CA ARG A 44 -11.23 16.16 1.20
C ARG A 44 -10.57 17.51 0.96
N TRP A 45 -10.52 18.33 1.99
CA TRP A 45 -9.87 19.62 1.99
C TRP A 45 -8.82 19.67 3.10
N ARG A 46 -7.56 19.95 2.74
CA ARG A 46 -6.42 20.01 3.69
C ARG A 46 -6.40 18.87 4.73
N THR A 47 -6.78 17.69 4.31
CA THR A 47 -6.84 16.50 5.16
C THR A 47 -5.85 15.46 4.64
N GLY A 48 -4.98 14.95 5.54
CA GLY A 48 -3.87 14.05 5.22
C GLY A 48 -2.52 14.77 5.17
N THR A 49 -1.44 14.03 5.38
CA THR A 49 -0.09 14.55 5.59
C THR A 49 0.46 15.39 4.43
N ASP A 50 0.18 14.99 3.20
CA ASP A 50 0.82 15.57 2.01
C ASP A 50 -0.11 16.47 1.17
N TRP A 51 -1.33 16.77 1.65
CA TRP A 51 -2.34 17.43 0.85
C TRP A 51 -1.86 18.78 0.30
N THR A 52 -1.31 19.64 1.17
CA THR A 52 -0.83 20.98 0.78
C THR A 52 0.28 20.89 -0.26
N SER A 53 1.26 20.02 -0.02
CA SER A 53 2.38 19.80 -0.92
C SER A 53 1.95 19.36 -2.34
N TYR A 54 0.93 18.52 -2.44
CA TYR A 54 0.38 18.08 -3.73
C TYR A 54 -0.50 19.13 -4.38
N HIS A 55 -1.28 19.89 -3.59
CA HIS A 55 -2.07 21.01 -4.07
C HIS A 55 -1.20 22.08 -4.72
N ASP A 56 -0.15 22.50 -4.03
CA ASP A 56 0.79 23.52 -4.53
C ASP A 56 1.52 23.02 -5.79
N GLY A 57 1.99 21.77 -5.77
CA GLY A 57 2.61 21.15 -6.93
C GLY A 57 1.67 21.06 -8.16
N PHE A 58 0.36 20.86 -7.95
CA PHE A 58 -0.63 20.91 -9.02
C PHE A 58 -0.87 22.32 -9.51
N SER A 59 -0.96 23.30 -8.59
CA SER A 59 -1.20 24.71 -8.92
C SER A 59 -0.08 25.30 -9.77
N ASP A 60 1.18 24.96 -9.45
CA ASP A 60 2.37 25.54 -10.06
C ASP A 60 2.90 24.78 -11.29
N VAL A 61 2.29 23.62 -11.60
CA VAL A 61 2.84 22.70 -12.62
C VAL A 61 2.99 23.28 -14.03
N LEU A 62 2.20 24.31 -14.38
CA LEU A 62 2.28 25.01 -15.69
C LEU A 62 3.24 26.19 -15.67
N GLN A 63 3.70 26.68 -14.53
CA GLN A 63 4.54 27.87 -14.38
C GLN A 63 6.05 27.60 -14.49
N ASN A 64 6.48 26.53 -15.18
CA ASN A 64 7.87 26.08 -15.26
C ASN A 64 8.53 25.72 -13.91
N TYR A 65 7.81 25.82 -12.81
CA TYR A 65 8.26 25.37 -11.50
C TYR A 65 8.10 23.86 -11.41
N GLN A 66 9.09 23.15 -11.93
CA GLN A 66 9.13 21.70 -11.74
C GLN A 66 9.67 21.43 -10.34
N ARG A 67 8.81 20.92 -9.45
CA ARG A 67 9.31 20.33 -8.21
C ARG A 67 10.21 19.15 -8.58
N LYS A 68 11.51 19.30 -8.31
CA LYS A 68 12.54 18.30 -8.62
C LYS A 68 12.30 16.94 -7.97
N ASP A 69 11.42 16.90 -6.96
CA ASP A 69 11.08 15.70 -6.19
C ASP A 69 9.88 14.91 -6.74
N PHE A 70 9.20 15.44 -7.79
CA PHE A 70 8.10 14.71 -8.44
C PHE A 70 8.61 13.97 -9.68
N GLU A 71 8.21 12.70 -9.80
CA GLU A 71 8.54 11.87 -10.95
C GLU A 71 7.79 12.33 -12.20
N ILE A 72 8.42 12.11 -13.36
CA ILE A 72 7.96 12.61 -14.65
C ILE A 72 6.53 12.20 -15.03
N GLY A 73 6.14 10.96 -14.72
CA GLY A 73 4.79 10.46 -15.01
C GLY A 73 3.73 11.14 -14.12
N TYR A 74 4.08 11.42 -12.86
CA TYR A 74 3.20 12.17 -11.97
C TYR A 74 3.06 13.63 -12.40
N VAL A 75 4.17 14.28 -12.78
CA VAL A 75 4.15 15.64 -13.34
C VAL A 75 3.31 15.69 -14.62
N LEU A 76 3.43 14.68 -15.49
CA LEU A 76 2.64 14.62 -16.72
C LEU A 76 1.14 14.48 -16.41
N LEU A 77 0.76 13.65 -15.43
CA LEU A 77 -0.64 13.51 -14.99
C LEU A 77 -1.19 14.84 -14.48
N ASN A 78 -0.41 15.57 -13.66
CA ASN A 78 -0.79 16.90 -13.19
C ASN A 78 -0.98 17.88 -14.35
N LYS A 79 -0.04 17.94 -15.30
CA LYS A 79 -0.13 18.81 -16.49
C LYS A 79 -1.36 18.50 -17.34
N ILE A 80 -1.62 17.22 -17.60
CA ILE A 80 -2.80 16.81 -18.36
C ILE A 80 -4.08 17.33 -17.70
N VAL A 81 -4.26 17.10 -16.39
CA VAL A 81 -5.48 17.56 -15.72
C VAL A 81 -5.53 19.08 -15.62
N ARG A 82 -4.40 19.73 -15.34
CA ARG A 82 -4.29 21.20 -15.20
C ARG A 82 -4.63 21.96 -16.47
N ASN A 83 -4.39 21.37 -17.65
CA ASN A 83 -4.80 21.94 -18.93
C ASN A 83 -6.33 22.02 -19.12
N PHE A 84 -7.11 21.23 -18.36
CA PHE A 84 -8.57 21.22 -18.45
C PHE A 84 -9.23 21.95 -17.28
N THR A 85 -8.57 22.06 -16.12
CA THR A 85 -9.16 22.63 -14.91
C THR A 85 -8.11 23.08 -13.90
N ASP A 86 -8.43 24.15 -13.18
CA ASP A 86 -7.66 24.66 -12.05
C ASP A 86 -8.04 23.98 -10.72
N SER A 87 -9.07 23.13 -10.73
CA SER A 87 -9.60 22.52 -9.52
C SER A 87 -8.77 21.30 -9.09
N PHE A 88 -8.09 21.42 -7.96
CA PHE A 88 -7.38 20.27 -7.34
C PHE A 88 -8.34 19.16 -6.92
N THR A 89 -9.60 19.48 -6.59
CA THR A 89 -10.64 18.48 -6.31
C THR A 89 -10.88 17.58 -7.52
N ILE A 90 -10.94 18.16 -8.73
CA ILE A 90 -11.08 17.37 -9.97
C ILE A 90 -9.82 16.51 -10.20
N PHE A 91 -8.64 17.03 -9.92
CA PHE A 91 -7.42 16.22 -9.95
C PHE A 91 -7.51 15.00 -9.00
N LEU A 92 -7.97 15.20 -7.77
CA LEU A 92 -8.19 14.11 -6.80
C LEU A 92 -9.24 13.11 -7.29
N PHE A 93 -10.30 13.55 -7.99
CA PHE A 93 -11.26 12.64 -8.64
C PHE A 93 -10.61 11.77 -9.71
N VAL A 94 -9.79 12.36 -10.56
CA VAL A 94 -9.07 11.64 -11.63
C VAL A 94 -8.11 10.63 -11.02
N GLU A 95 -7.29 11.06 -10.07
CA GLU A 95 -6.30 10.22 -9.41
C GLU A 95 -6.96 9.04 -8.66
N CYS A 96 -7.95 9.33 -7.81
CA CYS A 96 -8.70 8.29 -7.10
C CYS A 96 -9.46 7.37 -8.07
N GLY A 97 -10.02 7.92 -9.15
CA GLY A 97 -10.66 7.14 -10.22
C GLY A 97 -9.69 6.16 -10.87
N LEU A 98 -8.46 6.57 -11.17
CA LEU A 98 -7.41 5.69 -11.69
C LEU A 98 -7.03 4.58 -10.70
N ASN A 99 -6.93 4.91 -9.41
CA ASN A 99 -6.71 3.92 -8.35
C ASN A 99 -7.81 2.86 -8.33
N LEU A 100 -9.06 3.29 -8.28
CA LEU A 100 -10.23 2.41 -8.26
C LEU A 100 -10.36 1.58 -9.55
N PHE A 101 -9.99 2.15 -10.68
CA PHE A 101 -9.92 1.44 -11.97
C PHE A 101 -8.89 0.30 -11.93
N CYS A 102 -7.68 0.56 -11.41
CA CYS A 102 -6.66 -0.49 -11.24
C CYS A 102 -7.16 -1.63 -10.35
N ILE A 103 -7.79 -1.30 -9.22
CA ILE A 103 -8.37 -2.29 -8.29
C ILE A 103 -9.49 -3.09 -8.97
N TRP A 104 -10.36 -2.43 -9.72
CA TRP A 104 -11.43 -3.09 -10.48
C TRP A 104 -10.90 -4.03 -11.55
N VAL A 105 -9.94 -3.57 -12.39
CA VAL A 105 -9.29 -4.40 -13.43
C VAL A 105 -8.69 -5.63 -12.80
N PHE A 106 -7.95 -5.45 -11.71
CA PHE A 106 -7.36 -6.55 -10.98
C PHE A 106 -8.41 -7.53 -10.45
N ALA A 107 -9.41 -7.05 -9.69
CA ALA A 107 -10.45 -7.89 -9.11
C ALA A 107 -11.25 -8.67 -10.17
N LYS A 108 -11.54 -8.03 -11.31
CA LYS A 108 -12.26 -8.63 -12.44
C LYS A 108 -11.42 -9.70 -13.13
N ARG A 109 -10.16 -9.41 -13.44
CA ARG A 109 -9.25 -10.36 -14.14
C ARG A 109 -8.92 -11.56 -13.26
N MET A 110 -8.79 -11.34 -11.96
CA MET A 110 -8.51 -12.39 -10.99
C MET A 110 -9.76 -13.16 -10.56
N GLN A 111 -10.96 -12.74 -11.01
CA GLN A 111 -12.25 -13.34 -10.64
C GLN A 111 -12.42 -13.44 -9.12
N VAL A 112 -12.05 -12.38 -8.41
CA VAL A 112 -12.09 -12.34 -6.95
C VAL A 112 -13.54 -12.57 -6.47
N ARG A 113 -13.74 -13.54 -5.59
CA ARG A 113 -15.07 -13.90 -5.07
C ARG A 113 -15.73 -12.76 -4.27
N ASN A 114 -14.92 -12.01 -3.51
CA ASN A 114 -15.38 -10.84 -2.76
C ASN A 114 -14.54 -9.60 -3.14
N PRO A 115 -14.88 -8.89 -4.23
CA PRO A 115 -14.13 -7.71 -4.67
C PRO A 115 -14.23 -6.55 -3.66
N SER A 116 -15.31 -6.45 -2.87
CA SER A 116 -15.47 -5.44 -1.82
C SER A 116 -14.45 -5.62 -0.68
N LEU A 117 -14.03 -6.86 -0.38
CA LEU A 117 -12.98 -7.13 0.61
C LEU A 117 -11.60 -6.61 0.13
N VAL A 118 -11.31 -6.76 -1.14
CA VAL A 118 -10.09 -6.21 -1.74
C VAL A 118 -10.14 -4.69 -1.70
N LEU A 119 -11.29 -4.12 -2.03
CA LEU A 119 -11.50 -2.67 -2.07
C LEU A 119 -11.27 -2.02 -0.70
N ILE A 120 -11.89 -2.54 0.37
CA ILE A 120 -11.74 -1.97 1.73
C ILE A 120 -10.30 -2.11 2.24
N TYR A 121 -9.66 -3.25 1.99
CA TYR A 121 -8.29 -3.49 2.43
C TYR A 121 -7.32 -2.51 1.77
N LEU A 122 -7.40 -2.34 0.44
CA LEU A 122 -6.53 -1.43 -0.29
C LEU A 122 -6.83 0.03 0.00
N PHE A 123 -8.10 0.38 0.26
CA PHE A 123 -8.48 1.72 0.72
C PHE A 123 -7.79 2.09 2.04
N ILE A 124 -7.76 1.16 3.00
CA ILE A 124 -7.17 1.39 4.32
C ILE A 124 -5.65 1.56 4.24
N ILE A 125 -4.98 0.71 3.45
CA ILE A 125 -3.52 0.79 3.27
C ILE A 125 -3.14 2.06 2.48
N GLY A 126 -3.94 2.44 1.51
CA GLY A 126 -3.72 3.58 0.63
C GLY A 126 -4.42 4.86 1.08
N LEU A 127 -4.72 5.02 2.38
CA LEU A 127 -5.43 6.19 2.88
C LEU A 127 -4.62 7.47 2.68
N PHE A 128 -5.04 8.29 1.69
CA PHE A 128 -4.54 9.62 1.35
C PHE A 128 -3.16 9.79 0.67
N PRO A 129 -2.14 8.94 0.75
CA PRO A 129 -0.95 9.13 -0.06
C PRO A 129 -1.29 9.04 -1.56
N ILE A 130 -1.05 10.11 -2.32
CA ILE A 130 -1.50 10.21 -3.71
C ILE A 130 -0.59 9.38 -4.64
N ARG A 131 0.67 9.79 -4.81
CA ARG A 131 1.62 9.15 -5.75
C ARG A 131 1.87 7.68 -5.45
N TYR A 132 2.17 7.40 -4.18
CA TYR A 132 2.52 6.05 -3.77
C TYR A 132 1.36 5.07 -3.94
N THR A 133 0.13 5.50 -3.62
CA THR A 133 -1.07 4.66 -3.77
C THR A 133 -1.34 4.34 -5.23
N LEU A 134 -1.24 5.33 -6.13
CA LEU A 134 -1.43 5.10 -7.56
C LEU A 134 -0.37 4.14 -8.12
N ALA A 135 0.89 4.35 -7.77
CA ALA A 135 1.98 3.47 -8.19
C ALA A 135 1.81 2.04 -7.63
N SER A 136 1.39 1.89 -6.37
CA SER A 136 1.12 0.58 -5.75
C SER A 136 -0.04 -0.15 -6.41
N ASN A 137 -1.09 0.55 -6.82
CA ASN A 137 -2.23 -0.06 -7.53
C ASN A 137 -1.87 -0.44 -8.97
N LEU A 138 -0.94 0.27 -9.61
CA LEU A 138 -0.34 -0.19 -10.87
C LEU A 138 0.49 -1.46 -10.66
N ILE A 139 1.28 -1.54 -9.58
CA ILE A 139 1.98 -2.79 -9.22
C ILE A 139 0.99 -3.93 -8.97
N LEU A 140 -0.11 -3.69 -8.26
CA LEU A 140 -1.17 -4.69 -8.09
C LEU A 140 -1.72 -5.17 -9.46
N THR A 141 -1.90 -4.26 -10.40
CA THR A 141 -2.31 -4.62 -11.77
C THR A 141 -1.26 -5.47 -12.48
N SER A 142 0.04 -5.23 -12.22
CA SER A 142 1.12 -6.04 -12.79
C SER A 142 1.09 -7.52 -12.34
N TYR A 143 0.50 -7.82 -11.17
CA TYR A 143 0.32 -9.21 -10.70
C TYR A 143 -0.48 -10.06 -11.68
N ILE A 144 -1.42 -9.48 -12.43
CA ILE A 144 -2.18 -10.20 -13.48
C ILE A 144 -1.19 -10.82 -14.47
N TYR A 145 -0.26 -10.03 -14.96
CA TYR A 145 0.74 -10.47 -15.96
C TYR A 145 1.80 -11.39 -15.35
N LEU A 146 2.09 -11.23 -14.06
CA LEU A 146 2.95 -12.15 -13.31
C LEU A 146 2.32 -13.56 -13.27
N PHE A 147 1.01 -13.65 -13.01
CA PHE A 147 0.27 -14.91 -13.00
C PHE A 147 0.07 -15.50 -14.39
N GLU A 148 -0.12 -14.65 -15.40
CA GLU A 148 -0.25 -15.06 -16.81
C GLU A 148 1.09 -15.39 -17.47
N SER A 149 2.21 -15.25 -16.78
CA SER A 149 3.56 -15.50 -17.32
C SER A 149 3.94 -14.57 -18.49
N ARG A 150 3.44 -13.34 -18.50
CA ARG A 150 3.63 -12.37 -19.58
C ARG A 150 4.58 -11.26 -19.15
N PHE A 151 5.88 -11.44 -19.45
CA PHE A 151 6.92 -10.49 -19.01
C PHE A 151 6.75 -9.07 -19.57
N LYS A 152 6.53 -8.93 -20.89
CA LYS A 152 6.44 -7.61 -21.53
C LYS A 152 5.39 -6.68 -20.89
N PRO A 153 4.09 -7.09 -20.76
CA PRO A 153 3.10 -6.25 -20.11
C PRO A 153 3.36 -6.10 -18.59
N PHE A 154 3.94 -7.10 -17.92
CA PHE A 154 4.39 -6.96 -16.55
C PHE A 154 5.41 -5.82 -16.40
N ALA A 155 6.50 -5.87 -17.18
CA ALA A 155 7.55 -4.87 -17.16
C ALA A 155 7.01 -3.48 -17.55
N ALA A 156 6.16 -3.38 -18.59
CA ALA A 156 5.54 -2.12 -18.98
C ALA A 156 4.70 -1.50 -17.85
N THR A 157 3.93 -2.31 -17.11
CA THR A 157 3.13 -1.82 -15.99
C THR A 157 4.00 -1.40 -14.81
N VAL A 158 5.10 -2.13 -14.53
CA VAL A 158 6.07 -1.74 -13.49
C VAL A 158 6.79 -0.45 -13.87
N ILE A 159 7.18 -0.29 -15.14
CA ILE A 159 7.79 0.96 -15.63
C ILE A 159 6.81 2.12 -15.52
N LEU A 160 5.53 1.92 -15.87
CA LEU A 160 4.51 2.95 -15.68
C LEU A 160 4.37 3.35 -14.20
N ALA A 161 4.38 2.38 -13.30
CA ALA A 161 4.38 2.64 -11.86
C ALA A 161 5.65 3.41 -11.42
N PHE A 162 6.81 3.07 -11.96
CA PHE A 162 8.09 3.75 -11.71
C PHE A 162 8.05 5.22 -12.14
N LEU A 163 7.42 5.54 -13.25
CA LEU A 163 7.25 6.92 -13.71
C LEU A 163 6.36 7.75 -12.77
N ILE A 164 5.53 7.11 -11.95
CA ILE A 164 4.70 7.76 -10.92
C ILE A 164 5.43 7.82 -9.56
N HIS A 165 6.16 6.73 -9.21
CA HIS A 165 6.90 6.65 -7.95
C HIS A 165 8.11 5.73 -8.11
N ARG A 166 9.32 6.30 -8.05
CA ARG A 166 10.60 5.62 -8.41
C ARG A 166 10.87 4.33 -7.65
N THR A 167 10.40 4.20 -6.42
CA THR A 167 10.67 3.01 -5.59
C THR A 167 10.05 1.73 -6.14
N THR A 168 9.03 1.83 -7.00
CA THR A 168 8.33 0.66 -7.56
C THR A 168 9.17 -0.16 -8.52
N ILE A 169 10.30 0.37 -9.03
CA ILE A 169 11.25 -0.39 -9.88
C ILE A 169 11.81 -1.62 -9.16
N ALA A 170 11.88 -1.57 -7.82
CA ALA A 170 12.29 -2.69 -6.98
C ALA A 170 11.41 -3.94 -7.18
N PHE A 171 10.22 -3.79 -7.78
CA PHE A 171 9.32 -4.90 -8.07
C PHE A 171 9.69 -5.66 -9.36
N LEU A 172 10.52 -5.09 -10.25
CA LEU A 172 10.85 -5.71 -11.54
C LEU A 172 11.49 -7.11 -11.42
N PRO A 173 12.46 -7.38 -10.52
CA PRO A 173 13.07 -8.69 -10.34
C PRO A 173 12.10 -9.79 -9.88
N VAL A 174 10.96 -9.41 -9.30
CA VAL A 174 9.93 -10.31 -8.76
C VAL A 174 9.42 -11.30 -9.82
N TYR A 175 9.35 -10.87 -11.09
CA TYR A 175 8.91 -11.75 -12.18
C TYR A 175 9.76 -13.03 -12.28
N PHE A 176 11.06 -12.93 -12.08
CA PHE A 176 11.97 -14.05 -12.20
C PHE A 176 12.09 -14.87 -10.91
N ILE A 177 11.89 -14.26 -9.76
CA ILE A 177 12.09 -14.87 -8.44
C ILE A 177 10.81 -15.59 -7.99
N CYS A 178 9.69 -14.89 -7.92
CA CYS A 178 8.49 -15.38 -7.23
C CYS A 178 7.74 -16.47 -7.99
N ARG A 179 7.98 -16.60 -9.30
CA ARG A 179 7.39 -17.67 -10.13
C ARG A 179 8.05 -19.04 -9.94
N LYS A 180 9.23 -19.07 -9.34
CA LYS A 180 9.91 -20.32 -9.04
C LYS A 180 9.26 -21.02 -7.86
N ASN A 181 9.29 -22.34 -7.88
CA ASN A 181 8.89 -23.12 -6.71
C ASN A 181 10.03 -23.11 -5.68
N ILE A 182 10.02 -22.07 -4.82
CA ILE A 182 11.06 -21.87 -3.82
C ILE A 182 10.75 -22.81 -2.64
N PRO A 183 11.72 -23.68 -2.24
CA PRO A 183 11.56 -24.50 -1.05
C PRO A 183 11.30 -23.67 0.20
N ILE A 184 10.40 -24.15 1.06
CA ILE A 184 10.04 -23.40 2.29
C ILE A 184 11.26 -23.18 3.19
N SER A 185 12.21 -24.11 3.22
CA SER A 185 13.45 -23.96 3.97
C SER A 185 14.24 -22.71 3.55
N ILE A 186 14.38 -22.46 2.25
CA ILE A 186 15.05 -21.27 1.72
C ILE A 186 14.29 -19.99 2.15
N LEU A 187 12.96 -19.98 2.01
CA LEU A 187 12.15 -18.83 2.41
C LEU A 187 12.27 -18.55 3.92
N ILE A 188 12.27 -19.58 4.76
CA ILE A 188 12.46 -19.44 6.22
C ILE A 188 13.87 -18.95 6.53
N THR A 189 14.90 -19.50 5.85
CA THR A 189 16.29 -19.04 6.04
C THR A 189 16.43 -17.56 5.70
N ILE A 190 15.84 -17.10 4.58
CA ILE A 190 15.81 -15.68 4.21
C ILE A 190 15.09 -14.85 5.29
N TYR A 191 13.93 -15.31 5.75
CA TYR A 191 13.13 -14.59 6.75
C TYR A 191 13.90 -14.45 8.08
N VAL A 192 14.45 -15.54 8.60
CA VAL A 192 15.27 -15.53 9.84
C VAL A 192 16.53 -14.69 9.66
N GLY A 193 17.23 -14.87 8.53
CA GLY A 193 18.42 -14.08 8.19
C GLY A 193 18.13 -12.57 8.18
N CYS A 194 17.00 -12.16 7.59
CA CYS A 194 16.57 -10.75 7.57
C CYS A 194 16.22 -10.21 8.97
N ILE A 195 15.65 -11.04 9.87
CA ILE A 195 15.41 -10.66 11.28
C ILE A 195 16.74 -10.38 12.00
N VAL A 196 17.71 -11.32 11.85
CA VAL A 196 19.02 -11.19 12.49
C VAL A 196 19.79 -9.98 11.93
N LEU A 197 19.88 -9.89 10.59
CA LEU A 197 20.60 -8.79 9.93
C LEU A 197 19.94 -7.43 10.21
N GLY A 198 18.61 -7.33 10.21
CA GLY A 198 17.91 -6.10 10.56
C GLY A 198 18.19 -5.65 11.99
N ARG A 199 18.27 -6.59 12.95
CA ARG A 199 18.62 -6.28 14.33
C ARG A 199 20.08 -5.88 14.50
N LEU A 200 20.99 -6.57 13.80
CA LEU A 200 22.40 -6.19 13.76
C LEU A 200 22.60 -4.81 13.11
N ALA A 201 21.86 -4.53 12.04
CA ALA A 201 21.90 -3.25 11.36
C ALA A 201 21.41 -2.09 12.25
N GLU A 202 20.39 -2.30 13.07
CA GLU A 202 19.91 -1.32 14.05
C GLU A 202 21.00 -0.98 15.10
N THR A 203 21.78 -1.97 15.53
CA THR A 203 22.88 -1.76 16.49
C THR A 203 24.14 -1.17 15.85
N THR A 204 24.34 -1.37 14.53
CA THR A 204 25.51 -0.89 13.76
C THR A 204 25.18 0.27 12.82
N LEU A 205 24.09 0.97 13.08
CA LEU A 205 23.52 2.05 12.25
C LEU A 205 24.55 3.12 11.83
N GLY A 206 25.57 3.38 12.65
CA GLY A 206 26.65 4.29 12.31
C GLY A 206 27.42 3.89 11.03
N TYR A 207 27.68 2.61 10.85
CA TYR A 207 28.45 2.12 9.69
C TYR A 207 27.59 2.07 8.41
N LEU A 208 26.31 1.72 8.52
CA LEU A 208 25.38 1.72 7.37
C LEU A 208 25.04 3.14 6.92
N LYS A 209 24.94 4.11 7.83
CA LYS A 209 24.84 5.53 7.49
C LYS A 209 26.01 5.97 6.63
N VAL A 210 27.24 5.62 7.01
CA VAL A 210 28.45 5.93 6.24
C VAL A 210 28.41 5.26 4.87
N PHE A 211 27.98 4.00 4.76
CA PHE A 211 27.85 3.29 3.49
C PHE A 211 26.84 3.95 2.54
N PHE A 212 25.66 4.33 3.05
CA PHE A 212 24.68 5.08 2.25
C PHE A 212 25.18 6.48 1.89
N MET A 213 25.91 7.18 2.76
CA MET A 213 26.52 8.48 2.45
C MET A 213 27.52 8.38 1.30
N ILE A 214 28.35 7.34 1.23
CA ILE A 214 29.34 7.16 0.16
C ILE A 214 28.68 6.99 -1.21
N PHE A 215 27.53 6.31 -1.30
CA PHE A 215 26.78 6.15 -2.54
C PHE A 215 26.00 7.42 -2.96
N TYR A 216 25.86 8.38 -2.05
CA TYR A 216 25.10 9.61 -2.26
C TYR A 216 25.96 10.89 -2.29
N ASP A 217 27.27 10.76 -2.29
CA ASP A 217 28.22 11.90 -2.28
C ASP A 217 28.19 12.80 -3.55
N GLY A 218 27.24 12.53 -4.45
CA GLY A 218 26.93 13.38 -5.61
C GLY A 218 25.48 13.89 -5.63
N ALA A 219 24.73 13.73 -4.54
CA ALA A 219 23.31 14.11 -4.50
C ALA A 219 23.14 15.62 -4.28
N ASP A 220 22.17 16.22 -5.01
CA ASP A 220 21.72 17.59 -4.81
C ASP A 220 21.39 17.88 -3.33
N SER A 221 21.60 19.13 -2.89
CA SER A 221 21.35 19.60 -1.51
C SER A 221 19.96 19.25 -0.94
N THR A 222 18.95 19.13 -1.83
CA THR A 222 17.59 18.69 -1.49
C THR A 222 17.54 17.22 -1.07
N MET A 223 18.40 16.39 -1.63
CA MET A 223 18.47 14.97 -1.31
C MET A 223 19.27 14.74 -0.02
N GLN A 224 20.30 15.54 0.21
CA GLN A 224 21.04 15.57 1.46
C GLN A 224 20.16 16.01 2.63
N SER A 225 19.34 17.07 2.47
CA SER A 225 18.42 17.52 3.51
C SER A 225 17.33 16.48 3.83
N LYS A 226 16.83 15.75 2.83
CA LYS A 226 15.92 14.62 3.04
C LYS A 226 16.60 13.46 3.75
N MET A 227 17.82 13.11 3.37
CA MET A 227 18.60 12.09 4.08
C MET A 227 18.90 12.47 5.52
N ASP A 228 19.26 13.71 5.79
CA ASP A 228 19.47 14.20 7.15
C ASP A 228 18.18 14.16 7.97
N HIS A 229 17.04 14.51 7.37
CA HIS A 229 15.72 14.38 8.00
C HIS A 229 15.39 12.93 8.32
N TYR A 230 15.54 12.00 7.35
CA TYR A 230 15.25 10.57 7.54
C TYR A 230 16.26 9.87 8.48
N LEU A 231 17.51 10.29 8.50
CA LEU A 231 18.54 9.66 9.33
C LEU A 231 18.63 10.24 10.74
N LYS A 232 18.29 11.53 10.92
CA LYS A 232 18.35 12.23 12.22
C LYS A 232 16.96 12.42 12.84
N GLY A 233 15.98 12.86 12.04
CA GLY A 233 14.64 13.20 12.53
C GLY A 233 13.81 11.98 12.94
N GLU A 234 13.82 10.90 12.17
CA GLU A 234 12.99 9.73 12.49
C GLU A 234 13.43 8.98 13.75
N ILE A 235 14.73 8.96 14.06
CA ILE A 235 15.20 8.32 15.31
C ILE A 235 14.75 9.12 16.53
N GLU A 236 14.67 10.45 16.42
CA GLU A 236 14.18 11.31 17.49
C GLU A 236 12.64 11.32 17.58
N GLU A 237 11.94 11.27 16.42
CA GLU A 237 10.48 11.41 16.33
C GLU A 237 9.74 10.08 16.57
N TYR A 238 10.23 8.95 16.05
CA TYR A 238 9.56 7.64 16.20
C TYR A 238 10.10 6.78 17.34
N GLY A 239 11.26 7.13 17.91
CA GLY A 239 11.91 6.36 18.97
C GLY A 239 12.32 4.94 18.53
N VAL A 240 13.25 4.33 19.22
CA VAL A 240 13.60 2.91 19.01
C VAL A 240 12.40 2.06 19.41
N MET A 241 11.91 1.23 18.51
CA MET A 241 10.81 0.30 18.80
C MET A 241 11.16 -0.57 20.00
N SER A 242 10.36 -0.55 21.06
CA SER A 242 10.63 -1.36 22.25
C SER A 242 10.79 -2.83 21.89
N THR A 243 11.70 -3.55 22.53
CA THR A 243 11.98 -4.96 22.29
C THR A 243 10.69 -5.80 22.33
N GLY A 244 9.76 -5.50 23.25
CA GLY A 244 8.48 -6.21 23.34
C GLY A 244 7.61 -6.01 22.09
N ARG A 245 7.50 -4.79 21.57
CA ARG A 245 6.76 -4.50 20.32
C ARG A 245 7.41 -5.18 19.12
N TYR A 246 8.74 -5.18 19.06
CA TYR A 246 9.48 -5.85 18.00
C TYR A 246 9.23 -7.37 18.01
N LEU A 247 9.35 -8.02 19.17
CA LEU A 247 9.07 -9.47 19.31
C LEU A 247 7.61 -9.81 18.98
N LEU A 248 6.66 -9.00 19.42
CA LEU A 248 5.25 -9.17 19.09
C LEU A 248 5.01 -9.06 17.57
N SER A 249 5.67 -8.13 16.93
CA SER A 249 5.61 -7.96 15.47
C SER A 249 6.20 -9.16 14.72
N ILE A 250 7.31 -9.75 15.21
CA ILE A 250 7.87 -11.00 14.64
C ILE A 250 6.89 -12.14 14.85
N ALA A 251 6.37 -12.32 16.06
CA ALA A 251 5.41 -13.38 16.37
C ALA A 251 4.18 -13.30 15.44
N ASN A 252 3.62 -12.10 15.26
CA ASN A 252 2.47 -11.89 14.39
C ASN A 252 2.79 -12.26 12.92
N SER A 253 3.90 -11.78 12.36
CA SER A 253 4.27 -12.13 10.99
C SER A 253 4.58 -13.62 10.82
N THR A 254 5.20 -14.26 11.82
CA THR A 254 5.45 -15.71 11.81
C THR A 254 4.15 -16.50 11.84
N LEU A 255 3.16 -16.09 12.63
CA LEU A 255 1.82 -16.72 12.66
C LEU A 255 1.16 -16.66 11.28
N TYR A 256 1.23 -15.53 10.57
CA TYR A 256 0.72 -15.44 9.20
C TYR A 256 1.47 -16.36 8.23
N VAL A 257 2.80 -16.47 8.33
CA VAL A 257 3.58 -17.40 7.50
C VAL A 257 3.13 -18.84 7.73
N LEU A 258 3.00 -19.26 8.99
CA LEU A 258 2.54 -20.60 9.35
C LEU A 258 1.10 -20.85 8.88
N PHE A 259 0.22 -19.87 9.04
CA PHE A 259 -1.15 -19.92 8.57
C PHE A 259 -1.22 -20.12 7.05
N PHE A 260 -0.52 -19.29 6.26
CA PHE A 260 -0.51 -19.43 4.81
C PHE A 260 0.16 -20.72 4.35
N TYR A 261 1.23 -21.17 5.03
CA TYR A 261 1.89 -22.42 4.72
C TYR A 261 1.01 -23.64 4.97
N TYR A 262 0.25 -23.65 6.09
CA TYR A 262 -0.75 -24.69 6.37
C TYR A 262 -1.77 -24.79 5.23
N PHE A 263 -2.37 -23.67 4.81
CA PHE A 263 -3.35 -23.67 3.73
C PHE A 263 -2.74 -23.99 2.36
N LYS A 264 -1.48 -23.58 2.10
CA LYS A 264 -0.73 -23.99 0.91
C LYS A 264 -0.69 -25.50 0.80
N ASN A 265 -0.27 -26.19 1.85
CA ASN A 265 -0.12 -27.64 1.83
C ASN A 265 -1.47 -28.36 1.76
N LYS A 266 -2.50 -27.82 2.38
CA LYS A 266 -3.82 -28.46 2.47
C LYS A 266 -4.64 -28.31 1.19
N TYR A 267 -4.61 -27.13 0.55
CA TYR A 267 -5.53 -26.80 -0.54
C TYR A 267 -4.89 -26.29 -1.83
N PHE A 268 -3.64 -25.81 -1.78
CA PHE A 268 -3.01 -25.06 -2.87
C PHE A 268 -1.62 -25.57 -3.24
N LYS A 269 -1.33 -26.84 -2.99
CA LYS A 269 0.03 -27.43 -3.16
C LYS A 269 0.60 -27.21 -4.57
N SER A 270 -0.24 -27.30 -5.62
CA SER A 270 0.14 -27.13 -7.02
C SER A 270 -0.40 -25.82 -7.65
N ASP A 271 -1.04 -24.95 -6.87
CA ASP A 271 -1.60 -23.70 -7.38
C ASP A 271 -0.49 -22.65 -7.56
N LEU A 272 -0.19 -22.32 -8.82
CA LEU A 272 0.86 -21.37 -9.16
C LEU A 272 0.57 -19.98 -8.60
N LYS A 273 -0.69 -19.52 -8.63
CA LYS A 273 -1.06 -18.18 -8.14
C LYS A 273 -0.84 -18.08 -6.64
N TYR A 274 -1.28 -19.10 -5.91
CA TYR A 274 -1.04 -19.17 -4.47
C TYR A 274 0.46 -19.19 -4.13
N ASN A 275 1.24 -20.01 -4.86
CA ASN A 275 2.69 -20.11 -4.67
C ASN A 275 3.39 -18.76 -4.90
N ILE A 276 3.05 -18.04 -5.97
CA ILE A 276 3.61 -16.71 -6.27
C ILE A 276 3.27 -15.73 -5.15
N LEU A 277 2.01 -15.66 -4.72
CA LEU A 277 1.57 -14.76 -3.66
C LEU A 277 2.22 -15.09 -2.31
N PHE A 278 2.38 -16.37 -2.00
CA PHE A 278 3.06 -16.84 -0.79
C PHE A 278 4.54 -16.45 -0.78
N ASN A 279 5.23 -16.65 -1.91
CA ASN A 279 6.63 -16.23 -2.06
C ASN A 279 6.76 -14.70 -1.91
N LEU A 280 5.89 -13.93 -2.58
CA LEU A 280 5.83 -12.47 -2.45
C LEU A 280 5.63 -12.03 -1.01
N TYR A 281 4.67 -12.64 -0.32
CA TYR A 281 4.38 -12.29 1.07
C TYR A 281 5.60 -12.51 1.98
N ILE A 282 6.23 -13.69 1.90
CA ILE A 282 7.41 -13.98 2.74
C ILE A 282 8.58 -13.06 2.39
N LEU A 283 8.87 -12.85 1.11
CA LEU A 283 9.94 -11.94 0.71
C LEU A 283 9.65 -10.50 1.15
N GLY A 284 8.41 -10.06 1.06
CA GLY A 284 7.99 -8.75 1.52
C GLY A 284 8.20 -8.55 3.02
N ILE A 285 7.74 -9.50 3.84
CA ILE A 285 7.94 -9.40 5.30
C ILE A 285 9.41 -9.56 5.69
N SER A 286 10.19 -10.38 4.94
CA SER A 286 11.63 -10.50 5.14
C SER A 286 12.33 -9.18 4.89
N PHE A 287 12.01 -8.52 3.77
CA PHE A 287 12.53 -7.20 3.45
C PHE A 287 12.14 -6.16 4.53
N ASN A 288 10.89 -6.19 4.97
CA ASN A 288 10.44 -5.32 6.06
C ASN A 288 11.30 -5.49 7.33
N ARG A 289 11.61 -6.75 7.70
CA ARG A 289 12.47 -7.04 8.87
C ARG A 289 13.88 -6.50 8.70
N LEU A 290 14.39 -6.55 7.49
CA LEU A 290 15.74 -6.05 7.19
C LEU A 290 15.82 -4.52 7.33
N VAL A 291 14.79 -3.79 6.86
CA VAL A 291 14.87 -2.31 6.71
C VAL A 291 14.25 -1.54 7.87
N MET A 292 13.30 -2.10 8.62
CA MET A 292 12.56 -1.37 9.67
C MET A 292 13.44 -0.80 10.80
N GLY A 293 14.58 -1.44 11.09
CA GLY A 293 15.52 -0.96 12.09
C GLY A 293 16.50 0.10 11.57
N VAL A 294 16.55 0.29 10.23
CA VAL A 294 17.58 1.14 9.58
C VAL A 294 16.95 2.37 8.95
N VAL A 295 15.91 2.17 8.11
CA VAL A 295 15.21 3.22 7.37
C VAL A 295 13.72 2.88 7.32
N PRO A 296 12.90 3.33 8.27
CA PRO A 296 11.48 3.01 8.35
C PRO A 296 10.69 3.32 7.07
N ASP A 297 11.04 4.37 6.36
CA ASP A 297 10.42 4.76 5.10
C ASP A 297 10.56 3.70 3.98
N LEU A 298 11.66 2.93 3.98
CA LEU A 298 11.79 1.78 3.08
C LEU A 298 10.78 0.67 3.42
N GLY A 299 10.20 0.68 4.61
CA GLY A 299 9.08 -0.20 4.98
C GLY A 299 7.87 -0.02 4.05
N ARG A 300 7.67 1.15 3.45
CA ARG A 300 6.63 1.38 2.43
C ARG A 300 6.80 0.46 1.21
N LEU A 301 8.03 0.13 0.82
CA LEU A 301 8.29 -0.83 -0.26
C LEU A 301 7.70 -2.21 0.02
N THR A 302 7.57 -2.58 1.29
CA THR A 302 7.00 -3.87 1.71
C THR A 302 5.57 -4.04 1.17
N SER A 303 4.78 -2.97 1.12
CA SER A 303 3.39 -3.06 0.65
C SER A 303 3.28 -3.45 -0.82
N LEU A 304 4.30 -3.17 -1.66
CA LEU A 304 4.35 -3.64 -3.04
C LEU A 304 4.37 -5.17 -3.12
N PHE A 305 5.02 -5.83 -2.17
CA PHE A 305 5.14 -7.29 -2.08
C PHE A 305 3.98 -7.91 -1.31
N THR A 306 3.51 -7.24 -0.27
CA THR A 306 2.44 -7.75 0.61
C THR A 306 1.04 -7.36 0.14
N GLY A 307 0.90 -6.55 -0.91
CA GLY A 307 -0.40 -6.20 -1.51
C GLY A 307 -1.24 -7.42 -1.90
N GLY A 308 -0.58 -8.57 -2.16
CA GLY A 308 -1.21 -9.87 -2.36
C GLY A 308 -1.79 -10.55 -1.11
N PHE A 309 -1.57 -10.02 0.09
CA PHE A 309 -2.08 -10.58 1.35
C PHE A 309 -3.59 -10.81 1.31
N ILE A 310 -4.34 -9.79 0.92
CA ILE A 310 -5.80 -9.88 0.86
C ILE A 310 -6.29 -10.92 -0.17
N ILE A 311 -5.50 -11.14 -1.22
CA ILE A 311 -5.80 -12.16 -2.24
C ILE A 311 -5.58 -13.57 -1.67
N LEU A 312 -4.47 -13.78 -0.93
CA LEU A 312 -4.24 -15.04 -0.20
C LEU A 312 -5.40 -15.35 0.74
N ILE A 313 -5.82 -14.38 1.52
CA ILE A 313 -7.00 -14.49 2.40
C ILE A 313 -8.26 -14.81 1.60
N GLY A 314 -8.52 -14.12 0.49
CA GLY A 314 -9.67 -14.37 -0.37
C GLY A 314 -9.68 -15.79 -0.96
N LEU A 315 -8.52 -16.30 -1.38
CA LEU A 315 -8.36 -17.69 -1.84
C LEU A 315 -8.65 -18.68 -0.73
N ILE A 316 -8.15 -18.45 0.49
CA ILE A 316 -8.41 -19.29 1.66
C ILE A 316 -9.90 -19.30 2.00
N ILE A 317 -10.52 -18.12 2.09
CA ILE A 317 -11.97 -17.99 2.37
C ILE A 317 -12.77 -18.83 1.38
N SER A 318 -12.39 -18.86 0.11
CA SER A 318 -13.12 -19.63 -0.91
C SER A 318 -13.13 -21.15 -0.68
N LYS A 319 -12.21 -21.69 0.13
CA LYS A 319 -12.07 -23.11 0.48
C LYS A 319 -12.67 -23.50 1.82
N LEU A 320 -13.11 -22.52 2.60
CA LEU A 320 -13.69 -22.76 3.92
C LEU A 320 -15.20 -23.02 3.85
N THR A 321 -15.76 -23.62 4.90
CA THR A 321 -17.21 -23.73 5.08
C THR A 321 -17.84 -22.35 5.35
N PRO A 322 -19.13 -22.13 5.08
CA PRO A 322 -19.78 -20.82 5.24
C PRO A 322 -19.56 -20.18 6.62
N LYS A 323 -19.62 -20.97 7.71
CA LYS A 323 -19.33 -20.51 9.06
C LYS A 323 -17.93 -19.91 9.17
N TRP A 324 -16.93 -20.63 8.72
CA TRP A 324 -15.53 -20.20 8.78
C TRP A 324 -15.22 -19.06 7.79
N GLN A 325 -15.94 -19.00 6.65
CA GLN A 325 -15.86 -17.87 5.73
C GLN A 325 -16.26 -16.58 6.45
N LEU A 326 -17.40 -16.59 7.13
CA LEU A 326 -17.90 -15.44 7.89
C LEU A 326 -16.94 -15.06 9.03
N THR A 327 -16.51 -16.04 9.82
CA THR A 327 -15.57 -15.80 10.94
C THR A 327 -14.28 -15.14 10.46
N LEU A 328 -13.65 -15.68 9.40
CA LEU A 328 -12.41 -15.10 8.88
C LEU A 328 -12.65 -13.72 8.26
N THR A 329 -13.78 -13.51 7.58
CA THR A 329 -14.14 -12.20 7.04
C THR A 329 -14.28 -11.16 8.15
N ILE A 330 -14.98 -11.50 9.25
CA ILE A 330 -15.11 -10.60 10.42
C ILE A 330 -13.73 -10.32 11.04
N ALA A 331 -12.89 -11.35 11.21
CA ALA A 331 -11.54 -11.17 11.76
C ALA A 331 -10.70 -10.19 10.91
N ILE A 332 -10.79 -10.30 9.57
CA ILE A 332 -10.10 -9.37 8.66
C ILE A 332 -10.70 -7.97 8.73
N LEU A 333 -12.02 -7.82 8.82
CA LEU A 333 -12.65 -6.50 8.99
C LEU A 333 -12.23 -5.86 10.33
N THR A 334 -12.13 -6.64 11.40
CA THR A 334 -11.62 -6.15 12.69
C THR A 334 -10.17 -5.70 12.57
N TYR A 335 -9.31 -6.48 11.92
CA TYR A 335 -7.93 -6.10 11.64
C TYR A 335 -7.87 -4.79 10.82
N CYS A 336 -8.66 -4.69 9.77
CA CYS A 336 -8.80 -3.50 8.95
C CYS A 336 -9.25 -2.29 9.77
N PHE A 337 -10.22 -2.46 10.67
CA PHE A 337 -10.69 -1.39 11.55
C PHE A 337 -9.60 -0.90 12.50
N LEU A 338 -8.90 -1.82 13.16
CA LEU A 338 -7.83 -1.47 14.07
C LEU A 338 -6.68 -0.74 13.37
N SER A 339 -6.29 -1.22 12.17
CA SER A 339 -5.28 -0.56 11.34
C SER A 339 -5.72 0.84 10.91
N TYR A 340 -6.97 0.98 10.44
CA TYR A 340 -7.56 2.25 10.03
C TYR A 340 -7.63 3.25 11.19
N TYR A 341 -8.13 2.78 12.34
CA TYR A 341 -8.22 3.59 13.55
C TYR A 341 -6.86 4.06 14.03
N SER A 342 -5.87 3.16 14.04
CA SER A 342 -4.49 3.49 14.42
C SER A 342 -3.85 4.50 13.46
N SER A 343 -4.10 4.38 12.16
CA SER A 343 -3.56 5.31 11.16
C SER A 343 -4.11 6.73 11.33
N ILE A 344 -5.40 6.86 11.68
CA ILE A 344 -6.07 8.16 11.83
C ILE A 344 -5.72 8.81 13.18
N ASN A 345 -5.56 8.01 14.24
CA ASN A 345 -5.26 8.48 15.60
C ASN A 345 -3.77 8.36 15.95
N GLY A 346 -2.90 8.24 14.95
CA GLY A 346 -1.46 8.22 15.14
C GLY A 346 -0.85 9.59 15.41
N ILE A 347 0.45 9.72 15.19
CA ILE A 347 1.23 10.93 15.45
C ILE A 347 0.67 12.15 14.69
N TYR A 348 0.14 11.93 13.49
CA TYR A 348 -0.43 12.99 12.63
C TYR A 348 -1.96 13.10 12.74
N SER A 349 -2.54 12.73 13.88
CA SER A 349 -4.01 12.73 14.05
C SER A 349 -4.66 14.10 13.82
N ASP A 350 -3.97 15.19 14.09
CA ASP A 350 -4.38 16.57 13.86
C ASP A 350 -4.54 16.89 12.35
N LEU A 351 -3.84 16.18 11.47
CA LEU A 351 -3.99 16.30 10.01
C LEU A 351 -5.17 15.50 9.46
N PHE A 352 -5.69 14.55 10.23
CA PHE A 352 -6.83 13.71 9.86
C PHE A 352 -8.11 14.14 10.55
N ILE A 353 -8.05 14.57 11.81
CA ILE A 353 -9.21 14.90 12.64
C ILE A 353 -9.16 16.37 13.06
N PRO A 354 -10.26 17.12 12.82
CA PRO A 354 -11.48 16.73 12.11
C PRO A 354 -11.26 16.53 10.60
N TYR A 355 -12.09 15.66 9.99
CA TYR A 355 -12.14 15.56 8.54
C TYR A 355 -12.80 16.82 7.98
N TYR A 356 -12.09 17.52 7.13
CA TYR A 356 -12.61 18.66 6.36
C TYR A 356 -12.87 18.25 4.92
N SER A 357 -13.95 18.78 4.37
CA SER A 357 -14.29 18.65 2.96
C SER A 357 -14.43 20.02 2.32
N ILE A 358 -14.49 20.08 1.01
CA ILE A 358 -14.80 21.32 0.27
C ILE A 358 -16.16 21.93 0.65
N PHE A 359 -17.03 21.17 1.32
CA PHE A 359 -18.35 21.60 1.80
C PHE A 359 -18.34 22.04 3.26
N SER A 360 -17.19 21.98 3.94
CA SER A 360 -17.11 22.37 5.35
C SER A 360 -17.18 23.88 5.49
N SER A 361 -18.06 24.37 6.38
CA SER A 361 -18.26 25.81 6.65
C SER A 361 -17.04 26.45 7.35
N SER A 362 -16.27 25.68 8.09
CA SER A 362 -15.00 26.09 8.69
C SER A 362 -13.85 25.65 7.81
N ILE A 363 -13.22 26.59 7.13
CA ILE A 363 -11.98 26.33 6.37
C ILE A 363 -10.85 26.17 7.39
N ARG A 364 -10.07 25.09 7.27
CA ARG A 364 -8.86 24.93 8.07
C ARG A 364 -7.86 26.02 7.66
N ASN A 365 -7.73 27.07 8.49
CA ASN A 365 -6.87 28.22 8.23
C ASN A 365 -5.41 27.98 8.62
N THR A 366 -5.06 26.83 9.19
CA THR A 366 -3.69 26.51 9.56
C THR A 366 -2.89 26.14 8.32
N VAL A 367 -2.01 27.04 7.94
CA VAL A 367 -0.87 26.80 7.05
C VAL A 367 0.20 26.12 7.91
N TYR A 368 0.57 24.90 7.58
CA TYR A 368 1.81 24.30 8.05
C TYR A 368 2.83 24.34 6.92
#